data_e95e53cdf884660865825e51ef8f38ce
#
_entry.id   e95e53cdf884660865825e51ef8f38ce
#
_cell.length_a   1.000
_cell.length_b   1.000
_cell.length_c   1.000
_cell.angle_alpha   90.00
_cell.angle_beta   90.00
_cell.angle_gamma   90.00
#
_symmetry.space_group_name_H-M   'P 1'
#
loop_
_entity.id
_entity.type
_entity.pdbx_description
1 polymer ?
#
loop_
_entity_poly.entity_id
_entity_poly.type
_entity_poly.pdbx_seq_one_letter_code
_entity_poly.pdbx_strand_id
1 'polypeptide(L)'
;MNLRDKIDEYPDFPKKGILFRDISPILRDPSALSYVVDEFIRCFHPNDVDVLAGIESRGFPLACALAMKYNKGMIMIRKQGKLPGLTKKMSYSIEYGKAVMEIQKHAIKKGQRVLIC
;
A
#
# COMPACT_ATOMS: atom_id res chain seq x y z
N MET A 1 2.32 -5.90 20.87
CA MET A 1 1.06 -6.35 20.23
C MET A 1 1.40 -7.38 19.15
N ASN A 2 0.66 -8.47 19.11
CA ASN A 2 0.82 -9.48 18.06
C ASN A 2 -0.23 -9.22 16.96
N LEU A 3 0.20 -8.61 15.86
CA LEU A 3 -0.70 -8.30 14.74
C LEU A 3 -1.23 -9.54 14.02
N ARG A 4 -0.50 -10.67 14.12
CA ARG A 4 -0.93 -11.90 13.47
C ARG A 4 -2.30 -12.37 13.98
N ASP A 5 -2.59 -12.13 15.25
CA ASP A 5 -3.87 -12.51 15.87
C ASP A 5 -5.04 -11.65 15.37
N LYS A 6 -4.73 -10.58 14.64
CA LYS A 6 -5.72 -9.66 14.06
C LYS A 6 -5.84 -9.80 12.55
N ILE A 7 -5.30 -10.87 11.98
CA ILE A 7 -5.42 -11.16 10.56
C ILE A 7 -6.38 -12.35 10.44
N ASP A 8 -7.52 -12.13 9.80
CA ASP A 8 -8.46 -13.21 9.51
C ASP A 8 -8.04 -13.98 8.26
N GLU A 9 -8.31 -15.25 8.24
CA GLU A 9 -8.00 -16.11 7.11
C GLU A 9 -9.29 -16.68 6.52
N TYR A 10 -9.41 -16.56 5.19
CA TYR A 10 -10.55 -17.09 4.43
C TYR A 10 -10.03 -18.04 3.35
N PRO A 11 -10.19 -19.35 3.54
CA PRO A 11 -9.81 -20.31 2.51
C PRO A 11 -10.75 -20.19 1.32
N ASP A 12 -10.24 -20.50 0.13
CA ASP A 12 -11.00 -20.51 -1.12
C ASP A 12 -11.66 -19.15 -1.44
N PHE A 13 -10.94 -18.07 -1.22
CA PHE A 13 -11.40 -16.73 -1.55
C PHE A 13 -10.27 -15.93 -2.24
N PRO A 14 -10.56 -15.15 -3.30
CA PRO A 14 -11.82 -15.05 -4.04
C PRO A 14 -12.12 -16.28 -4.91
N LYS A 15 -11.16 -17.20 -4.99
CA LYS A 15 -11.27 -18.43 -5.81
C LYS A 15 -10.79 -19.63 -5.00
N LYS A 16 -11.27 -20.82 -5.39
CA LYS A 16 -10.81 -22.08 -4.81
C LYS A 16 -9.28 -22.19 -4.88
N GLY A 17 -8.67 -22.65 -3.79
CA GLY A 17 -7.23 -22.83 -3.67
C GLY A 17 -6.46 -21.61 -3.19
N ILE A 18 -7.11 -20.46 -3.02
CA ILE A 18 -6.47 -19.24 -2.52
C ILE A 18 -6.86 -19.04 -1.06
N LEU A 19 -5.84 -18.90 -0.20
CA LEU A 19 -6.04 -18.47 1.18
C LEU A 19 -5.92 -16.96 1.24
N PHE A 20 -7.05 -16.29 1.48
CA PHE A 20 -7.08 -14.84 1.61
C PHE A 20 -6.79 -14.44 3.06
N ARG A 21 -5.83 -13.57 3.24
CA ARG A 21 -5.52 -12.97 4.54
C ARG A 21 -6.09 -11.56 4.61
N ASP A 22 -7.04 -11.37 5.50
CA ASP A 22 -7.78 -10.12 5.64
C ASP A 22 -7.20 -9.27 6.76
N ILE A 23 -6.78 -8.06 6.41
CA ILE A 23 -6.24 -7.09 7.38
C ILE A 23 -7.30 -6.11 7.89
N SER A 24 -8.56 -6.28 7.49
CA SER A 24 -9.64 -5.41 7.95
C SER A 24 -9.72 -5.27 9.46
N PRO A 25 -9.50 -6.35 10.25
CA PRO A 25 -9.50 -6.22 11.71
C PRO A 25 -8.43 -5.26 12.24
N ILE A 26 -7.27 -5.18 11.57
CA ILE A 26 -6.22 -4.22 11.94
C ILE A 26 -6.69 -2.79 11.64
N LEU A 27 -7.30 -2.60 10.46
CA LEU A 27 -7.76 -1.28 10.05
C LEU A 27 -8.92 -0.75 10.91
N ARG A 28 -9.75 -1.65 11.45
CA ARG A 28 -10.88 -1.29 12.32
C ARG A 28 -10.46 -0.96 13.76
N ASP A 29 -9.32 -1.44 14.19
CA ASP A 29 -8.85 -1.28 15.56
C ASP A 29 -7.88 -0.10 15.62
N PRO A 30 -8.26 1.02 16.27
CA PRO A 30 -7.39 2.20 16.34
C PRO A 30 -6.03 1.90 16.94
N SER A 31 -5.98 1.04 17.95
CA SER A 31 -4.71 0.68 18.61
C SER A 31 -3.82 -0.14 17.68
N ALA A 32 -4.39 -1.08 16.93
CA ALA A 32 -3.64 -1.90 15.99
C ALA A 32 -3.14 -1.06 14.81
N LEU A 33 -3.98 -0.21 14.26
CA LEU A 33 -3.59 0.68 13.15
C LEU A 33 -2.48 1.64 13.59
N SER A 34 -2.62 2.24 14.78
CA SER A 34 -1.58 3.11 15.34
C SER A 34 -0.27 2.36 15.54
N TYR A 35 -0.34 1.14 16.06
CA TYR A 35 0.84 0.29 16.23
C TYR A 35 1.56 0.02 14.90
N VAL A 36 0.81 -0.29 13.84
CA VAL A 36 1.40 -0.49 12.50
C VAL A 36 2.12 0.77 12.03
N VAL A 37 1.49 1.93 12.17
CA VAL A 37 2.09 3.21 11.78
C VAL A 37 3.38 3.47 12.56
N ASP A 38 3.37 3.23 13.86
CA ASP A 38 4.55 3.45 14.71
C ASP A 38 5.70 2.49 14.33
N GLU A 39 5.39 1.25 13.96
CA GLU A 39 6.40 0.30 13.49
C GLU A 39 7.02 0.76 12.16
N PHE A 40 6.23 1.31 11.24
CA PHE A 40 6.78 1.90 10.02
C PHE A 40 7.71 3.07 10.31
N ILE A 41 7.33 3.96 11.23
CA ILE A 41 8.15 5.10 11.63
C ILE A 41 9.46 4.63 12.24
N ARG A 42 9.42 3.58 13.03
CA ARG A 42 10.62 2.99 13.63
C ARG A 42 11.57 2.43 12.58
N CYS A 43 11.04 1.81 11.53
CA CYS A 43 11.84 1.21 10.46
C CYS A 43 12.28 2.24 9.40
N PHE A 44 11.44 3.24 9.14
CA PHE A 44 11.65 4.23 8.09
C PHE A 44 11.42 5.63 8.67
N HIS A 45 12.50 6.25 9.10
CA HIS A 45 12.41 7.55 9.75
C HIS A 45 11.80 8.61 8.80
N PRO A 46 10.89 9.48 9.28
CA PRO A 46 10.25 10.49 8.43
C PRO A 46 11.21 11.38 7.65
N ASN A 47 12.39 11.67 8.20
CA ASN A 47 13.39 12.48 7.51
C ASN A 47 14.01 11.76 6.31
N ASP A 48 13.83 10.45 6.17
CA ASP A 48 14.37 9.66 5.06
C ASP A 48 13.32 9.38 3.99
N VAL A 49 12.12 9.92 4.13
CA VAL A 49 11.00 9.70 3.21
C VAL A 49 10.48 11.05 2.72
N ASP A 50 10.35 11.19 1.40
CA ASP A 50 9.84 12.41 0.78
C ASP A 50 8.36 12.28 0.39
N VAL A 51 7.93 11.08 0.03
CA VAL A 51 6.56 10.81 -0.40
C VAL A 51 6.21 9.34 -0.15
N LEU A 52 4.93 9.09 0.15
CA LEU A 52 4.39 7.74 0.30
C LEU A 52 3.77 7.30 -1.01
N ALA A 53 3.86 6.01 -1.33
CA ALA A 53 3.17 5.43 -2.47
C ALA A 53 2.36 4.23 -2.02
N GLY A 54 1.05 4.26 -2.27
CA GLY A 54 0.18 3.14 -1.95
C GLY A 54 -0.16 2.33 -3.19
N ILE A 55 -0.01 1.01 -3.10
CA ILE A 55 -0.39 0.10 -4.19
C ILE A 55 -1.84 -0.31 -4.01
N GLU A 56 -2.61 -0.20 -5.07
CA GLU A 56 -4.04 -0.56 -5.08
C GLU A 56 -4.23 -2.01 -4.65
N SER A 57 -5.10 -2.24 -3.70
CA SER A 57 -5.85 -1.24 -2.97
C SER A 57 -5.51 -1.26 -1.48
N ARG A 58 -4.94 -2.34 -0.95
CA ARG A 58 -4.61 -2.46 0.47
C ARG A 58 -3.56 -1.47 0.95
N GLY A 59 -2.68 -1.03 0.03
CA GLY A 59 -1.69 -0.02 0.35
C GLY A 59 -2.25 1.38 0.55
N PHE A 60 -3.46 1.67 0.04
CA PHE A 60 -4.03 3.02 0.13
C PHE A 60 -4.30 3.47 1.57
N PRO A 61 -5.04 2.71 2.39
CA PRO A 61 -5.27 3.12 3.78
C PRO A 61 -3.97 3.32 4.55
N LEU A 62 -3.02 2.42 4.38
CA LEU A 62 -1.74 2.50 5.08
C LEU A 62 -0.92 3.71 4.62
N ALA A 63 -0.83 3.93 3.32
CA ALA A 63 -0.11 5.08 2.76
C ALA A 63 -0.72 6.40 3.23
N CYS A 64 -2.05 6.50 3.29
CA CYS A 64 -2.73 7.69 3.82
C CYS A 64 -2.40 7.91 5.30
N ALA A 65 -2.48 6.87 6.11
CA ALA A 65 -2.17 6.98 7.54
C ALA A 65 -0.72 7.42 7.76
N LEU A 66 0.21 6.82 7.02
CA LEU A 66 1.62 7.18 7.10
C LEU A 66 1.89 8.61 6.60
N ALA A 67 1.27 9.01 5.49
CA ALA A 67 1.43 10.36 4.94
C ALA A 67 1.01 11.42 5.96
N MET A 68 -0.12 11.21 6.62
CA MET A 68 -0.57 12.12 7.67
C MET A 68 0.41 12.17 8.83
N LYS A 69 0.88 11.02 9.29
CA LYS A 69 1.82 10.95 10.41
C LYS A 69 3.20 11.51 10.07
N TYR A 70 3.66 11.30 8.84
CA TYR A 70 4.95 11.79 8.36
C TYR A 70 4.91 13.28 7.96
N ASN A 71 3.70 13.84 7.86
CA ASN A 71 3.49 15.17 7.27
C ASN A 71 4.06 15.24 5.84
N LYS A 72 3.75 14.23 5.04
CA LYS A 72 4.13 14.10 3.64
C LYS A 72 2.88 13.84 2.80
N GLY A 73 3.01 13.89 1.48
CA GLY A 73 1.95 13.50 0.58
C GLY A 73 1.99 12.01 0.26
N MET A 74 0.94 11.53 -0.42
CA MET A 74 0.92 10.17 -0.94
C MET A 74 0.47 10.16 -2.39
N ILE A 75 0.95 9.18 -3.12
CA ILE A 75 0.57 8.94 -4.51
C ILE A 75 -0.01 7.54 -4.63
N MET A 76 -0.85 7.34 -5.64
CA MET A 76 -1.49 6.06 -5.88
C MET A 76 -0.80 5.33 -7.03
N ILE A 77 -0.47 4.07 -6.79
CA ILE A 77 -0.08 3.11 -7.83
C ILE A 77 -1.31 2.26 -8.09
N ARG A 78 -1.85 2.31 -9.31
CA ARG A 78 -3.15 1.73 -9.61
C ARG A 78 -3.10 0.76 -10.77
N LYS A 79 -4.08 -0.11 -10.83
CA LYS A 79 -4.29 -1.00 -11.98
C LYS A 79 -4.53 -0.17 -13.25
N GLN A 80 -4.11 -0.73 -14.39
CA GLN A 80 -4.24 -0.08 -15.69
C GLN A 80 -5.65 0.47 -15.92
N GLY A 81 -5.71 1.70 -16.43
CA GLY A 81 -6.98 2.36 -16.77
C GLY A 81 -7.67 3.09 -15.61
N LYS A 82 -7.08 3.07 -14.41
CA LYS A 82 -7.67 3.73 -13.23
C LYS A 82 -7.19 5.15 -13.00
N LEU A 83 -6.07 5.55 -13.61
CA LEU A 83 -5.49 6.89 -13.44
C LEU A 83 -5.72 7.74 -14.67
N PRO A 84 -6.13 9.01 -14.49
CA PRO A 84 -6.24 9.95 -15.61
C PRO A 84 -4.88 10.49 -16.02
N GLY A 85 -4.82 11.05 -17.21
CA GLY A 85 -3.63 11.74 -17.72
C GLY A 85 -2.54 10.79 -18.19
N LEU A 86 -1.35 11.33 -18.32
CA LEU A 86 -0.19 10.55 -18.75
C LEU A 86 0.33 9.70 -17.60
N THR A 87 0.55 8.44 -17.88
CA THR A 87 1.03 7.46 -16.89
C THR A 87 2.27 6.74 -17.39
N LYS A 88 3.05 6.24 -16.44
CA LYS A 88 4.08 5.23 -16.70
C LYS A 88 3.54 3.88 -16.25
N LYS A 89 3.76 2.87 -17.07
CA LYS A 89 3.23 1.52 -16.86
C LYS A 89 4.35 0.55 -16.60
N MET A 90 4.04 -0.45 -15.77
CA MET A 90 4.88 -1.62 -15.60
C MET A 90 4.02 -2.86 -15.57
N SER A 91 4.35 -3.82 -16.42
CA SER A 91 3.70 -5.13 -16.41
C SER A 91 4.48 -6.08 -15.50
N TYR A 92 3.78 -6.98 -14.86
CA TYR A 92 4.37 -8.01 -14.02
C TYR A 92 3.56 -9.30 -14.14
N SER A 93 4.24 -10.42 -13.94
CA SER A 93 3.59 -11.72 -13.99
C SER A 93 2.87 -12.01 -12.69
N ILE A 94 1.65 -12.51 -12.80
CA ILE A 94 0.87 -13.04 -11.68
C ILE A 94 0.55 -14.49 -11.96
N GLU A 95 -0.01 -15.19 -10.97
CA GLU A 95 -0.31 -16.62 -11.06
C GLU A 95 -1.19 -16.97 -12.26
N TYR A 96 -2.06 -16.06 -12.69
CA TYR A 96 -3.03 -16.26 -13.79
C TYR A 96 -2.83 -15.29 -14.95
N GLY A 97 -1.57 -14.97 -15.31
CA GLY A 97 -1.27 -14.11 -16.43
C GLY A 97 -0.39 -12.92 -16.08
N LYS A 98 -0.66 -11.79 -16.70
CA LYS A 98 0.06 -10.55 -16.44
C LYS A 98 -0.88 -9.48 -15.95
N ALA A 99 -0.39 -8.65 -15.04
CA ALA A 99 -1.07 -7.45 -14.59
C ALA A 99 -0.23 -6.23 -14.95
N VAL A 100 -0.88 -5.08 -15.11
CA VAL A 100 -0.23 -3.82 -15.40
C VAL A 100 -0.60 -2.82 -14.32
N MET A 101 0.41 -2.22 -13.71
CA MET A 101 0.23 -1.11 -12.76
C MET A 101 0.70 0.18 -13.40
N GLU A 102 0.09 1.25 -12.98
CA GLU A 102 0.38 2.59 -13.48
C GLU A 102 0.63 3.57 -12.34
N ILE A 103 1.49 4.54 -12.64
CA ILE A 103 1.70 5.72 -11.83
C ILE A 103 1.58 6.94 -12.75
N GLN A 104 1.00 8.02 -12.25
CA GLN A 104 0.95 9.26 -13.03
C GLN A 104 2.36 9.75 -13.31
N LYS A 105 2.60 10.19 -14.55
CA LYS A 105 3.95 10.51 -15.04
C LYS A 105 4.69 11.53 -14.17
N HIS A 106 3.96 12.50 -13.61
CA HIS A 106 4.53 13.58 -12.82
C HIS A 106 4.29 13.43 -11.32
N ALA A 107 3.87 12.25 -10.87
CA ALA A 107 3.56 12.01 -9.45
C ALA A 107 4.82 12.03 -8.57
N ILE A 108 5.95 11.61 -9.11
CA ILE A 108 7.23 11.57 -8.40
C ILE A 108 8.24 12.43 -9.14
N LYS A 109 8.99 13.23 -8.40
CA LYS A 109 10.09 14.02 -8.94
C LYS A 109 11.40 13.25 -8.76
N LYS A 110 12.31 13.45 -9.72
CA LYS A 110 13.64 12.84 -9.64
C LYS A 110 14.32 13.21 -8.32
N GLY A 111 14.91 12.23 -7.68
CA GLY A 111 15.61 12.41 -6.40
C GLY A 111 14.74 12.26 -5.17
N GLN A 112 13.42 12.18 -5.30
CA GLN A 112 12.54 11.90 -4.16
C GLN A 112 12.71 10.47 -3.67
N ARG A 113 12.70 10.33 -2.35
CA ARG A 113 12.76 9.02 -1.68
C ARG A 113 11.33 8.59 -1.38
N VAL A 114 10.95 7.46 -1.94
CA VAL A 114 9.58 6.96 -1.91
C VAL A 114 9.48 5.77 -0.98
N LEU A 115 8.55 5.81 -0.04
CA LEU A 115 8.18 4.64 0.76
C LEU A 115 6.93 4.01 0.14
N ILE A 116 7.07 2.78 -0.33
CA ILE A 116 5.99 2.04 -1.01
C ILE A 116 5.29 1.13 0.00
N CYS A 117 3.97 1.18 0.01
CA CYS A 117 3.09 0.38 0.87
C CYS A 117 2.17 -0.52 0.05
#